data_60536d3b4b5dffd93ada75251a437b69
#
_entry.id   60536d3b4b5dffd93ada75251a437b69
#
_cell.length_a   1.000
_cell.length_b   1.000
_cell.length_c   1.000
_cell.angle_alpha   90.00
_cell.angle_beta   90.00
_cell.angle_gamma   90.00
#
_symmetry.space_group_name_H-M   'P 1'
#
loop_
_entity.id
_entity.type
_entity.pdbx_description
1 polymer ?
#
loop_
_entity_poly.entity_id
_entity_poly.type
_entity_poly.pdbx_seq_one_letter_code
_entity_poly.pdbx_strand_id
1 'polypeptide(L)'
;MNGLTEQKGRKMRKAIVYTSVHHGNTEKLVKRIAEECQVDLIDAIKQMNADLNDYDMIGFASGIYYSKFHQSILKFSEENLSADKKVFLICTYGGSANFKSIEQILNKKHASVVGKFGCKGYDTFGPFKLV
;
A
#
# COMPACT_ATOMS: atom_id res chain seq x y z
N MET A 1 26.16 2.41 20.45
CA MET A 1 25.30 2.31 19.78
C MET A 1 25.29 1.32 18.80
N ASN A 2 24.75 0.42 19.10
CA ASN A 2 24.70 -0.57 18.30
C ASN A 2 23.58 -0.60 17.44
N GLY A 3 22.70 0.36 17.49
CA GLY A 3 21.59 0.42 16.63
C GLY A 3 22.00 0.39 15.20
N LEU A 4 23.12 1.06 14.92
CA LEU A 4 23.56 1.10 13.57
C LEU A 4 24.02 -0.25 13.11
N THR A 5 24.71 -0.97 13.94
CA THR A 5 25.19 -2.28 13.62
C THR A 5 24.06 -3.26 13.43
N GLU A 6 23.06 -3.18 14.29
CA GLU A 6 21.91 -4.03 14.16
C GLU A 6 21.18 -3.78 12.87
N GLN A 7 21.05 -2.51 12.50
CA GLN A 7 20.35 -2.17 11.28
C GLN A 7 21.06 -2.68 10.05
N LYS A 8 22.38 -2.75 10.09
CA LYS A 8 23.08 -3.26 8.96
C LYS A 8 22.74 -4.71 8.67
N GLY A 9 22.52 -5.50 9.67
CA GLY A 9 22.21 -6.88 9.46
C GLY A 9 20.72 -7.16 9.31
N ARG A 10 19.88 -6.10 9.39
CA ARG A 10 18.47 -6.31 9.37
C ARG A 10 17.89 -5.88 8.03
N LYS A 11 17.11 -6.74 7.45
CA LYS A 11 16.43 -6.37 6.22
C LYS A 11 15.27 -5.46 6.53
N MET A 12 15.02 -4.52 5.65
CA MET A 12 13.84 -3.68 5.75
C MET A 12 12.60 -4.53 5.56
N ARG A 13 11.68 -4.45 6.48
CA ARG A 13 10.42 -5.18 6.39
C ARG A 13 9.34 -4.28 5.81
N LYS A 14 8.67 -4.79 4.79
CA LYS A 14 7.63 -4.04 4.10
C LYS A 14 6.36 -4.85 4.00
N ALA A 15 5.24 -4.18 4.07
CA ALA A 15 3.94 -4.80 3.84
C ALA A 15 3.14 -3.95 2.87
N ILE A 16 2.27 -4.57 2.11
CA ILE A 16 1.28 -3.86 1.31
C ILE A 16 -0.09 -4.28 1.78
N VAL A 17 -0.86 -3.31 2.23
CA VAL A 17 -2.25 -3.49 2.60
C VAL A 17 -3.06 -3.18 1.36
N TYR A 18 -3.88 -4.11 0.92
CA TYR A 18 -4.61 -3.95 -0.31
C TYR A 18 -6.03 -4.44 -0.18
N THR A 19 -6.86 -4.03 -1.09
CA THR A 19 -8.16 -4.61 -1.29
C THR A 19 -8.37 -4.70 -2.78
N SER A 20 -9.04 -5.74 -3.21
CA SER A 20 -9.32 -5.90 -4.60
C SER A 20 -10.71 -6.41 -4.75
N VAL A 21 -11.54 -5.62 -5.39
CA VAL A 21 -12.90 -5.99 -5.71
C VAL A 21 -13.05 -5.87 -7.21
N HIS A 22 -14.14 -6.35 -7.73
CA HIS A 22 -14.40 -6.41 -9.16
C HIS A 22 -13.30 -7.25 -9.83
N HIS A 23 -12.69 -6.85 -10.83
CA HIS A 23 -11.81 -7.68 -11.64
C HIS A 23 -10.46 -8.01 -11.00
N GLY A 24 -10.24 -7.62 -9.78
CA GLY A 24 -9.01 -7.99 -9.07
C GLY A 24 -7.75 -7.33 -9.58
N ASN A 25 -7.87 -6.17 -10.19
CA ASN A 25 -6.70 -5.49 -10.78
C ASN A 25 -5.65 -5.16 -9.74
N THR A 26 -6.08 -4.63 -8.61
CA THR A 26 -5.15 -4.27 -7.54
C THR A 26 -4.48 -5.52 -6.98
N GLU A 27 -5.25 -6.57 -6.78
CA GLU A 27 -4.71 -7.81 -6.25
C GLU A 27 -3.66 -8.40 -7.18
N LYS A 28 -3.91 -8.39 -8.48
CA LYS A 28 -2.95 -8.91 -9.44
C LYS A 28 -1.66 -8.12 -9.41
N LEU A 29 -1.77 -6.81 -9.30
CA LEU A 29 -0.60 -5.95 -9.25
C LEU A 29 0.23 -6.20 -8.00
N VAL A 30 -0.40 -6.21 -6.84
CA VAL A 30 0.36 -6.37 -5.59
C VAL A 30 0.96 -7.76 -5.47
N LYS A 31 0.29 -8.78 -5.99
CA LYS A 31 0.85 -10.12 -5.99
C LYS A 31 2.09 -10.19 -6.87
N ARG A 32 2.07 -9.45 -7.98
CA ARG A 32 3.24 -9.40 -8.83
C ARG A 32 4.40 -8.67 -8.16
N ILE A 33 4.11 -7.60 -7.47
CA ILE A 33 5.12 -6.89 -6.70
C ILE A 33 5.72 -7.82 -5.65
N ALA A 34 4.88 -8.60 -4.97
CA ALA A 34 5.35 -9.51 -3.94
C ALA A 34 6.24 -10.62 -4.50
N GLU A 35 6.03 -11.00 -5.75
CA GLU A 35 6.91 -11.99 -6.39
C GLU A 35 8.30 -11.44 -6.65
N GLU A 36 8.39 -10.14 -6.93
CA GLU A 36 9.67 -9.53 -7.29
C GLU A 36 10.37 -8.93 -6.09
N CYS A 37 9.64 -8.57 -5.08
CA CYS A 37 10.17 -7.89 -3.91
C CYS A 37 9.72 -8.63 -2.67
N GLN A 38 10.49 -8.57 -1.62
CA GLN A 38 10.09 -9.23 -0.38
C GLN A 38 9.15 -8.33 0.38
N VAL A 39 7.86 -8.49 0.17
CA VAL A 39 6.84 -7.74 0.91
C VAL A 39 5.77 -8.72 1.37
N ASP A 40 5.20 -8.45 2.52
CA ASP A 40 4.05 -9.21 3.01
C ASP A 40 2.79 -8.55 2.49
N LEU A 41 1.80 -9.36 2.13
CA LEU A 41 0.54 -8.84 1.64
C LEU A 41 -0.52 -8.99 2.71
N ILE A 42 -1.28 -7.94 2.95
CA ILE A 42 -2.37 -7.94 3.91
C ILE A 42 -3.65 -7.53 3.18
N ASP A 43 -4.62 -8.44 3.15
CA ASP A 43 -5.90 -8.15 2.53
C ASP A 43 -6.77 -7.47 3.58
N ALA A 44 -7.10 -6.21 3.37
CA ALA A 44 -7.80 -5.40 4.37
C ALA A 44 -9.21 -5.88 4.65
N ILE A 45 -9.82 -6.61 3.73
CA ILE A 45 -11.15 -7.14 3.97
C ILE A 45 -11.08 -8.41 4.81
N LYS A 46 -10.11 -9.26 4.52
CA LYS A 46 -9.98 -10.51 5.27
C LYS A 46 -9.33 -10.31 6.62
N GLN A 47 -8.45 -9.33 6.73
CA GLN A 47 -7.73 -9.10 7.96
C GLN A 47 -7.86 -7.62 8.31
N MET A 48 -8.91 -7.27 9.01
CA MET A 48 -9.24 -5.87 9.28
C MET A 48 -8.35 -5.24 10.34
N ASN A 49 -7.69 -6.05 11.14
CA ASN A 49 -6.79 -5.56 12.17
C ASN A 49 -5.43 -6.23 12.01
N ALA A 50 -4.38 -5.47 12.08
CA ALA A 50 -3.03 -6.00 11.99
C ALA A 50 -2.07 -5.10 12.74
N ASP A 51 -1.05 -5.73 13.34
CA ASP A 51 0.00 -4.98 14.00
C ASP A 51 1.03 -4.62 12.95
N LEU A 52 1.12 -3.35 12.64
CA LEU A 52 2.06 -2.88 11.63
C LEU A 52 3.37 -2.37 12.21
N ASN A 53 3.56 -2.49 13.52
CA ASN A 53 4.71 -1.89 14.18
C ASN A 53 6.04 -2.47 13.73
N ASP A 54 6.07 -3.73 13.35
CA ASP A 54 7.31 -4.35 12.93
C ASP A 54 7.71 -4.04 11.51
N TYR A 55 6.87 -3.34 10.78
CA TYR A 55 7.19 -3.00 9.40
C TYR A 55 7.84 -1.63 9.32
N ASP A 56 8.87 -1.53 8.51
CA ASP A 56 9.59 -0.30 8.29
C ASP A 56 8.89 0.59 7.27
N MET A 57 8.15 -0.03 6.36
CA MET A 57 7.45 0.70 5.32
C MET A 57 6.16 -0.02 5.01
N ILE A 58 5.08 0.73 4.84
CA ILE A 58 3.78 0.16 4.60
C ILE A 58 3.19 0.77 3.34
N GLY A 59 2.78 -0.08 2.40
CA GLY A 59 2.10 0.37 1.21
C GLY A 59 0.60 0.21 1.37
N PHE A 60 -0.16 1.12 0.78
CA PHE A 60 -1.61 0.99 0.68
C PHE A 60 -1.97 0.98 -0.78
N ALA A 61 -2.64 -0.06 -1.21
CA ALA A 61 -2.97 -0.25 -2.62
C ALA A 61 -4.47 -0.43 -2.80
N SER A 62 -5.04 0.30 -3.73
CA SER A 62 -6.49 0.26 -3.98
C SER A 62 -6.80 0.66 -5.40
N GLY A 63 -7.92 0.21 -5.91
CA GLY A 63 -8.54 0.83 -7.06
C GLY A 63 -9.18 2.15 -6.64
N ILE A 64 -9.76 2.82 -7.61
CA ILE A 64 -10.48 4.08 -7.37
C ILE A 64 -11.97 3.81 -7.47
N TYR A 65 -12.69 4.18 -6.43
CA TYR A 65 -14.13 4.00 -6.34
C TYR A 65 -14.75 5.34 -6.00
N TYR A 66 -15.44 5.94 -6.94
CA TYR A 66 -16.04 7.27 -6.74
C TYR A 66 -14.95 8.28 -6.31
N SER A 67 -13.85 8.25 -7.03
CA SER A 67 -12.71 9.16 -6.83
C SER A 67 -11.95 8.95 -5.53
N LYS A 68 -12.16 7.83 -4.85
CA LYS A 68 -11.52 7.56 -3.58
C LYS A 68 -10.92 6.17 -3.54
N PHE A 69 -9.97 5.96 -2.66
CA PHE A 69 -9.53 4.62 -2.32
C PHE A 69 -10.72 3.86 -1.71
N HIS A 70 -10.70 2.56 -1.83
CA HIS A 70 -11.77 1.75 -1.25
C HIS A 70 -11.85 1.99 0.24
N GLN A 71 -13.07 2.02 0.78
CA GLN A 71 -13.23 2.37 2.18
C GLN A 71 -12.57 1.37 3.12
N SER A 72 -12.37 0.11 2.72
CA SER A 72 -11.67 -0.84 3.56
C SER A 72 -10.23 -0.41 3.81
N ILE A 73 -9.59 0.20 2.81
CA ILE A 73 -8.23 0.69 2.95
C ILE A 73 -8.19 1.94 3.79
N LEU A 74 -9.14 2.83 3.58
CA LEU A 74 -9.21 4.05 4.38
C LEU A 74 -9.42 3.71 5.86
N LYS A 75 -10.32 2.79 6.13
CA LYS A 75 -10.61 2.38 7.50
C LYS A 75 -9.41 1.66 8.11
N PHE A 76 -8.78 0.76 7.36
CA PHE A 76 -7.61 0.04 7.85
C PHE A 76 -6.49 1.01 8.25
N SER A 77 -6.22 2.00 7.39
CA SER A 77 -5.16 2.95 7.67
C SER A 77 -5.48 3.78 8.91
N GLU A 78 -6.74 4.16 9.05
CA GLU A 78 -7.13 4.96 10.20
C GLU A 78 -7.03 4.17 11.50
N GLU A 79 -7.38 2.91 11.47
CA GLU A 79 -7.43 2.11 12.68
C GLU A 79 -6.11 1.44 13.06
N ASN A 80 -5.28 1.15 12.08
CA ASN A 80 -4.10 0.34 12.36
C ASN A 80 -2.75 1.04 12.16
N LEU A 81 -2.71 2.14 11.43
CA LEU A 81 -1.44 2.79 11.17
C LEU A 81 -1.04 3.68 12.35
N SER A 82 0.14 3.45 12.89
CA SER A 82 0.65 4.32 13.94
C SER A 82 1.29 5.57 13.33
N ALA A 83 1.58 6.54 14.17
CA ALA A 83 2.14 7.80 13.70
C ALA A 83 3.55 7.63 13.16
N ASP A 84 3.92 8.54 12.27
CA ASP A 84 5.30 8.68 11.80
C ASP A 84 5.84 7.51 10.99
N LYS A 85 4.97 6.73 10.38
CA LYS A 85 5.41 5.62 9.53
C LYS A 85 5.74 6.10 8.12
N LYS A 86 6.64 5.39 7.46
CA LYS A 86 6.89 5.61 6.04
C LYS A 86 5.89 4.81 5.24
N VAL A 87 5.28 5.46 4.27
CA VAL A 87 4.18 4.88 3.52
C VAL A 87 4.38 5.10 2.03
N PHE A 88 4.00 4.13 1.22
CA PHE A 88 3.89 4.35 -0.21
C PHE A 88 2.48 3.98 -0.65
N LEU A 89 2.06 4.56 -1.77
CA LEU A 89 0.69 4.42 -2.23
C LEU A 89 0.67 3.85 -3.64
N ILE A 90 -0.25 2.95 -3.87
CA ILE A 90 -0.47 2.34 -5.18
C ILE A 90 -1.94 2.48 -5.53
N CYS A 91 -2.22 2.98 -6.71
CA CYS A 91 -3.57 3.21 -7.16
C CYS A 91 -3.74 2.59 -8.54
N THR A 92 -4.72 1.71 -8.70
CA THR A 92 -5.09 1.23 -10.03
C THR A 92 -6.35 1.99 -10.45
N TYR A 93 -6.42 2.40 -11.69
CA TYR A 93 -7.51 3.28 -12.11
C TYR A 93 -7.86 3.06 -13.58
N GLY A 94 -9.10 3.38 -13.92
CA GLY A 94 -9.54 3.40 -15.31
C GLY A 94 -9.45 4.78 -15.92
N GLY A 95 -9.89 5.77 -15.18
CA GLY A 95 -9.89 7.17 -15.63
C GLY A 95 -8.65 7.90 -15.17
N SER A 96 -8.55 8.18 -13.89
CA SER A 96 -7.40 8.91 -13.37
C SER A 96 -7.09 8.46 -11.96
N ALA A 97 -5.84 8.57 -11.59
CA ALA A 97 -5.40 8.25 -10.23
C ALA A 97 -5.87 9.35 -9.29
N ASN A 98 -6.16 8.98 -8.06
CA ASN A 98 -6.56 9.96 -7.06
C ASN A 98 -6.13 9.45 -5.67
N PHE A 99 -5.22 10.17 -5.04
CA PHE A 99 -4.70 9.78 -3.75
C PHE A 99 -5.22 10.64 -2.59
N LYS A 100 -6.11 11.58 -2.89
CA LYS A 100 -6.52 12.55 -1.86
C LYS A 100 -7.14 11.91 -0.63
N SER A 101 -7.98 10.92 -0.83
CA SER A 101 -8.71 10.34 0.30
C SER A 101 -7.77 9.72 1.32
N ILE A 102 -6.77 8.98 0.86
CA ILE A 102 -5.84 8.34 1.78
C ILE A 102 -4.83 9.37 2.32
N GLU A 103 -4.46 10.35 1.51
CA GLU A 103 -3.52 11.38 1.97
C GLU A 103 -4.07 12.19 3.13
N GLN A 104 -5.37 12.40 3.17
CA GLN A 104 -5.96 13.13 4.29
C GLN A 104 -5.77 12.37 5.60
N ILE A 105 -5.91 11.06 5.57
CA ILE A 105 -5.71 10.24 6.76
C ILE A 105 -4.23 10.24 7.14
N LEU A 106 -3.37 10.08 6.14
CA LEU A 106 -1.93 9.99 6.40
C LEU A 106 -1.39 11.29 6.98
N ASN A 107 -1.92 12.43 6.54
CA ASN A 107 -1.50 13.71 7.09
C ASN A 107 -1.83 13.81 8.57
N LYS A 108 -2.99 13.33 8.98
CA LYS A 108 -3.37 13.35 10.39
C LYS A 108 -2.44 12.49 11.23
N LYS A 109 -1.86 11.46 10.64
CA LYS A 109 -0.98 10.56 11.36
C LYS A 109 0.49 10.92 11.19
N HIS A 110 0.77 12.02 10.51
CA HIS A 110 2.14 12.46 10.27
C HIS A 110 2.97 11.41 9.55
N ALA A 111 2.33 10.63 8.70
CA ALA A 111 3.04 9.62 7.92
C ALA A 111 3.83 10.28 6.82
N SER A 112 4.98 9.69 6.48
CA SER A 112 5.81 10.19 5.41
C SER A 112 5.51 9.40 4.15
N VAL A 113 4.91 10.04 3.15
CA VAL A 113 4.60 9.38 1.88
C VAL A 113 5.86 9.44 1.02
N VAL A 114 6.50 8.30 0.85
CA VAL A 114 7.77 8.23 0.15
C VAL A 114 7.62 7.91 -1.34
N GLY A 115 6.43 7.54 -1.78
CA GLY A 115 6.18 7.30 -3.20
C GLY A 115 4.71 7.13 -3.47
N LYS A 116 4.29 7.49 -4.68
CA LYS A 116 2.93 7.30 -5.15
C LYS A 116 3.01 6.73 -6.56
N PHE A 117 2.30 5.63 -6.78
CA PHE A 117 2.36 4.93 -8.05
C PHE A 117 0.95 4.72 -8.59
N GLY A 118 0.68 5.23 -9.76
CA GLY A 118 -0.61 5.03 -10.42
C GLY A 118 -0.46 4.08 -11.60
N CYS A 119 -1.32 3.10 -11.70
CA CYS A 119 -1.30 2.14 -12.79
C CYS A 119 -2.67 2.09 -13.45
N LYS A 120 -2.71 2.38 -14.74
CA LYS A 120 -3.96 2.41 -15.44
C LYS A 120 -4.38 1.02 -15.85
N GLY A 121 -5.52 0.61 -15.37
CA GLY A 121 -6.19 -0.60 -15.78
C GLY A 121 -5.41 -1.88 -15.79
N TYR A 122 -6.10 -3.01 -15.81
CA TYR A 122 -5.42 -4.29 -15.78
C TYR A 122 -4.76 -4.62 -17.09
N ASP A 123 -5.38 -4.30 -18.17
CA ASP A 123 -4.87 -4.70 -19.47
C ASP A 123 -3.53 -4.12 -19.76
N THR A 124 -3.22 -3.00 -19.13
CA THR A 124 -1.94 -2.36 -19.36
C THR A 124 -0.83 -2.99 -18.56
N PHE A 125 -1.17 -3.88 -17.62
CA PHE A 125 -0.18 -4.44 -16.81
C PHE A 125 0.56 -5.51 -17.45
N GLY A 126 -0.09 -6.17 -18.28
CA GLY A 126 0.45 -7.37 -18.69
C GLY A 126 1.43 -7.16 -19.71
N PRO A 127 2.41 -7.76 -19.62
CA PRO A 127 3.31 -8.14 -18.64
C PRO A 127 4.19 -7.00 -18.31
N PHE A 128 3.72 -6.17 -17.58
CA PHE A 128 4.51 -5.28 -16.95
C PHE A 128 4.83 -4.11 -17.61
N LYS A 129 3.83 -3.45 -17.94
CA LYS A 129 3.93 -2.09 -18.35
C LYS A 129 4.32 -1.20 -17.20
N LEU A 130 4.46 -1.80 -16.06
CA LEU A 130 4.82 -1.03 -14.92
C LEU A 130 6.24 -0.62 -14.90
N VAL A 131 7.05 -1.29 -15.59
CA VAL A 131 8.47 -0.94 -15.51
C VAL A 131 8.85 0.15 -16.44
#